data_1d4e821890b123ddfececae328b83851
#
_entry.id   1d4e821890b123ddfececae328b83851
#
_cell.length_a   1.000
_cell.length_b   1.000
_cell.length_c   1.000
_cell.angle_alpha   90.00
_cell.angle_beta   90.00
_cell.angle_gamma   90.00
#
_symmetry.space_group_name_H-M   'P 1'
#
loop_
_entity.id
_entity.type
_entity.pdbx_description
1 polymer ?
#
loop_
_entity_poly.entity_id
_entity_poly.type
_entity_poly.pdbx_seq_one_letter_code
_entity_poly.pdbx_strand_id
1 'polypeptide(L)'
;MKARLAPVLRCLPALLACHAVGAQGANLQISPVTLNFRAEQSATGINLQNLGEQPMYGQVRVFAWDQRDGEEVLAPTQELVASPPIVEIAPNSRQTIRLVRAQAGPVAQEKTYRVLIDEVSREDDTGRSGVDIRLRYSVPVFVLPGGAPGKEVLAWQVFREQGEWTLRIKNSGNFHAQIGALTLTNQHGKEFVISKGLFGYVLAGRMRVWRLPVAREAELDGPLSIAVNVNAKALIATNSTP
;
A
#
# COMPACT_ATOMS: atom_id res chain seq x y z
N MET A 1 78.45 -12.33 34.64
CA MET A 1 77.55 -12.02 33.51
C MET A 1 76.15 -12.31 33.95
N LYS A 2 75.35 -11.27 34.20
CA LYS A 2 73.94 -11.38 34.66
C LYS A 2 73.03 -11.10 33.49
N ALA A 3 72.27 -12.12 33.02
CA ALA A 3 71.29 -12.00 31.99
C ALA A 3 69.95 -11.44 32.63
N ARG A 4 69.45 -10.33 32.10
CA ARG A 4 68.15 -9.75 32.49
C ARG A 4 67.05 -10.31 31.57
N LEU A 5 66.09 -11.03 32.17
CA LEU A 5 64.86 -11.38 31.49
C LEU A 5 63.93 -10.16 31.48
N ALA A 6 63.45 -9.80 30.29
CA ALA A 6 62.35 -8.79 30.09
C ALA A 6 60.99 -9.44 30.24
N PRO A 7 60.00 -8.78 30.83
CA PRO A 7 58.62 -9.30 30.91
C PRO A 7 57.90 -9.09 29.61
N VAL A 8 57.33 -10.15 29.02
CA VAL A 8 56.43 -10.12 27.87
C VAL A 8 55.04 -9.67 28.35
N LEU A 9 54.69 -8.46 27.99
CA LEU A 9 53.33 -7.87 28.22
C LEU A 9 52.35 -8.53 27.23
N ARG A 10 51.51 -9.43 27.73
CA ARG A 10 50.42 -10.05 26.95
C ARG A 10 49.29 -9.02 26.81
N CYS A 11 49.16 -8.43 25.62
CA CYS A 11 47.97 -7.70 25.23
C CYS A 11 46.80 -8.68 25.00
N LEU A 12 45.80 -8.64 25.87
CA LEU A 12 44.52 -9.32 25.72
C LEU A 12 43.63 -8.50 24.76
N PRO A 13 43.18 -9.01 23.61
CA PRO A 13 42.24 -8.29 22.79
C PRO A 13 40.87 -8.32 23.48
N ALA A 14 40.38 -7.14 23.86
CA ALA A 14 39.01 -6.95 24.31
C ALA A 14 38.09 -7.16 23.10
N LEU A 15 37.41 -8.33 23.04
CA LEU A 15 36.30 -8.55 22.10
C LEU A 15 35.15 -7.60 22.46
N LEU A 16 34.96 -6.53 21.69
CA LEU A 16 33.74 -5.74 21.70
C LEU A 16 32.64 -6.62 21.11
N ALA A 17 31.82 -7.23 21.98
CA ALA A 17 30.58 -7.87 21.58
C ALA A 17 29.58 -6.76 21.15
N CYS A 18 29.51 -6.47 19.83
CA CYS A 18 28.43 -5.69 19.26
C CYS A 18 27.12 -6.49 19.45
N HIS A 19 26.34 -6.10 20.44
CA HIS A 19 24.97 -6.57 20.57
C HIS A 19 24.18 -5.95 19.41
N ALA A 20 23.90 -6.72 18.36
CA ALA A 20 22.95 -6.36 17.34
C ALA A 20 21.58 -6.25 18.02
N VAL A 21 21.14 -5.03 18.30
CA VAL A 21 19.75 -4.77 18.67
C VAL A 21 18.93 -5.15 17.45
N GLY A 22 18.22 -6.27 17.53
CA GLY A 22 17.34 -6.73 16.47
C GLY A 22 16.26 -5.65 16.24
N ALA A 23 16.25 -5.04 15.06
CA ALA A 23 15.13 -4.20 14.64
C ALA A 23 13.91 -5.11 14.53
N GLN A 24 12.99 -4.99 15.48
CA GLN A 24 11.70 -5.68 15.41
C GLN A 24 10.84 -4.94 14.37
N GLY A 25 10.73 -5.54 13.19
CA GLY A 25 9.80 -5.09 12.16
C GLY A 25 8.35 -5.33 12.55
N ALA A 26 7.42 -4.76 11.75
CA ALA A 26 5.99 -4.97 11.91
C ALA A 26 5.63 -6.44 11.97
N ASN A 27 5.00 -6.86 13.06
CA ASN A 27 4.70 -8.27 13.34
C ASN A 27 3.29 -8.69 12.90
N LEU A 28 2.53 -7.81 12.22
CA LEU A 28 1.19 -8.12 11.71
C LEU A 28 1.23 -8.51 10.25
N GLN A 29 0.77 -9.72 9.96
CA GLN A 29 0.50 -10.20 8.61
C GLN A 29 -0.99 -10.12 8.32
N ILE A 30 -1.35 -9.59 7.13
CA ILE A 30 -2.74 -9.44 6.68
C ILE A 30 -2.94 -10.25 5.41
N SER A 31 -4.02 -11.02 5.34
CA SER A 31 -4.37 -11.83 4.18
C SER A 31 -5.89 -11.96 4.03
N PRO A 32 -6.42 -11.75 2.83
CA PRO A 32 -5.76 -11.21 1.64
C PRO A 32 -5.49 -9.70 1.74
N VAL A 33 -4.58 -9.17 0.90
CA VAL A 33 -4.23 -7.73 0.84
C VAL A 33 -5.17 -6.93 -0.07
N THR A 34 -6.10 -7.60 -0.77
CA THR A 34 -7.15 -7.01 -1.59
C THR A 34 -8.37 -7.93 -1.54
N LEU A 35 -9.55 -7.37 -1.41
CA LEU A 35 -10.80 -8.12 -1.34
C LEU A 35 -11.73 -7.76 -2.49
N ASN A 36 -12.28 -8.79 -3.11
CA ASN A 36 -13.29 -8.65 -4.14
C ASN A 36 -14.56 -9.39 -3.71
N PHE A 37 -15.65 -8.66 -3.49
CA PHE A 37 -16.97 -9.25 -3.34
C PHE A 37 -17.58 -9.50 -4.71
N ARG A 38 -18.06 -10.71 -4.94
CA ARG A 38 -18.94 -10.99 -6.07
C ARG A 38 -20.29 -10.34 -5.84
N ALA A 39 -21.06 -10.14 -6.90
CA ALA A 39 -22.37 -9.47 -6.84
C ALA A 39 -23.28 -10.03 -5.74
N GLU A 40 -23.40 -11.36 -5.65
CA GLU A 40 -24.27 -12.05 -4.70
C GLU A 40 -23.64 -12.30 -3.32
N GLN A 41 -22.37 -12.01 -3.17
CA GLN A 41 -21.65 -12.28 -1.92
C GLN A 41 -22.01 -11.22 -0.87
N SER A 42 -22.53 -11.65 0.28
CA SER A 42 -22.92 -10.78 1.39
C SER A 42 -21.80 -10.57 2.42
N ALA A 43 -20.85 -11.51 2.54
CA ALA A 43 -19.79 -11.44 3.52
C ALA A 43 -18.48 -12.08 3.02
N THR A 44 -17.37 -11.60 3.57
CA THR A 44 -16.01 -12.16 3.40
C THR A 44 -15.19 -11.96 4.67
N GLY A 45 -13.94 -12.39 4.70
CA GLY A 45 -13.05 -12.23 5.85
C GLY A 45 -11.66 -11.74 5.48
N ILE A 46 -11.06 -11.00 6.41
CA ILE A 46 -9.63 -10.68 6.44
C ILE A 46 -9.01 -11.41 7.63
N ASN A 47 -7.93 -12.12 7.42
CA ASN A 47 -7.15 -12.74 8.48
C ASN A 47 -6.02 -11.81 8.89
N LEU A 48 -5.93 -11.54 10.17
CA LEU A 48 -4.84 -10.83 10.81
C LEU A 48 -4.04 -11.86 11.61
N GLN A 49 -2.74 -11.95 11.39
CA GLN A 49 -1.85 -12.85 12.12
C GLN A 49 -0.78 -12.04 12.81
N ASN A 50 -0.73 -12.15 14.13
CA ASN A 50 0.35 -11.59 14.93
C ASN A 50 1.54 -12.56 14.91
N LEU A 51 2.64 -12.16 14.30
CA LEU A 51 3.90 -12.92 14.27
C LEU A 51 4.87 -12.52 15.39
N GLY A 52 4.48 -11.53 16.21
CA GLY A 52 5.27 -11.03 17.31
C GLY A 52 5.09 -11.85 18.60
N GLU A 53 5.94 -11.53 19.57
CA GLU A 53 5.96 -12.16 20.90
C GLU A 53 5.04 -11.44 21.91
N GLN A 54 4.48 -10.28 21.54
CA GLN A 54 3.60 -9.49 22.39
C GLN A 54 2.18 -9.46 21.80
N PRO A 55 1.13 -9.34 22.63
CA PRO A 55 -0.22 -9.12 22.16
C PRO A 55 -0.31 -7.82 21.33
N MET A 56 -1.05 -7.86 20.26
CA MET A 56 -1.31 -6.71 19.40
C MET A 56 -2.78 -6.28 19.51
N TYR A 57 -3.00 -4.99 19.64
CA TYR A 57 -4.33 -4.38 19.67
C TYR A 57 -4.58 -3.60 18.39
N GLY A 58 -5.74 -3.79 17.79
CA GLY A 58 -6.07 -3.14 16.53
C GLY A 58 -7.50 -2.61 16.51
N GLN A 59 -7.67 -1.44 15.86
CA GLN A 59 -8.96 -0.87 15.51
C GLN A 59 -9.19 -1.06 14.01
N VAL A 60 -10.33 -1.62 13.64
CA VAL A 60 -10.73 -1.86 12.25
C VAL A 60 -11.88 -0.93 11.89
N ARG A 61 -11.67 -0.12 10.85
CA ARG A 61 -12.65 0.86 10.36
C ARG A 61 -12.84 0.70 8.87
N VAL A 62 -14.06 0.89 8.38
CA VAL A 62 -14.39 0.84 6.95
C VAL A 62 -14.81 2.23 6.48
N PHE A 63 -14.31 2.60 5.31
CA PHE A 63 -14.65 3.85 4.63
C PHE A 63 -15.08 3.56 3.20
N ALA A 64 -16.07 4.29 2.72
CA ALA A 64 -16.31 4.42 1.28
C ALA A 64 -15.11 5.14 0.67
N TRP A 65 -14.61 4.61 -0.43
CA TRP A 65 -13.43 5.13 -1.11
C TRP A 65 -13.81 5.67 -2.48
N ASP A 66 -13.47 6.91 -2.73
CA ASP A 66 -13.70 7.60 -4.00
C ASP A 66 -12.43 8.37 -4.42
N GLN A 67 -12.46 8.95 -5.62
CA GLN A 67 -11.43 9.83 -6.13
C GLN A 67 -12.08 11.08 -6.73
N ARG A 68 -11.67 12.26 -6.25
CA ARG A 68 -12.17 13.58 -6.69
C ARG A 68 -10.99 14.51 -6.89
N ASP A 69 -11.04 15.30 -7.92
CA ASP A 69 -10.00 16.29 -8.26
C ASP A 69 -8.57 15.71 -8.32
N GLY A 70 -8.47 14.44 -8.73
CA GLY A 70 -7.20 13.73 -8.81
C GLY A 70 -6.70 13.14 -7.49
N GLU A 71 -7.43 13.29 -6.36
CA GLU A 71 -7.03 12.83 -5.02
C GLU A 71 -7.95 11.74 -4.47
N GLU A 72 -7.45 10.95 -3.52
CA GLU A 72 -8.26 9.95 -2.81
C GLU A 72 -9.15 10.61 -1.76
N VAL A 73 -10.39 10.17 -1.69
CA VAL A 73 -11.39 10.62 -0.71
C VAL A 73 -11.93 9.42 0.05
N LEU A 74 -11.85 9.47 1.38
CA LEU A 74 -12.44 8.49 2.27
C LEU A 74 -13.59 9.13 3.05
N ALA A 75 -14.76 8.50 2.99
CA ALA A 75 -15.95 8.95 3.72
C ALA A 75 -16.48 7.84 4.64
N PRO A 76 -16.98 8.16 5.84
CA PRO A 76 -17.66 7.18 6.68
C PRO A 76 -18.77 6.46 5.91
N THR A 77 -18.94 5.16 6.18
CA THR A 77 -19.95 4.34 5.51
C THR A 77 -20.58 3.34 6.46
N GLN A 78 -21.83 2.97 6.18
CA GLN A 78 -22.55 1.87 6.81
C GLN A 78 -22.86 0.75 5.78
N GLU A 79 -22.45 0.90 4.54
CA GLU A 79 -22.73 -0.07 3.47
C GLU A 79 -21.90 -1.36 3.61
N LEU A 80 -20.73 -1.25 4.23
CA LEU A 80 -19.83 -2.37 4.55
C LEU A 80 -19.36 -2.23 6.00
N VAL A 81 -19.55 -3.28 6.79
CA VAL A 81 -19.26 -3.29 8.22
C VAL A 81 -18.20 -4.34 8.55
N ALA A 82 -17.22 -3.98 9.37
CA ALA A 82 -16.22 -4.90 9.91
C ALA A 82 -16.62 -5.38 11.31
N SER A 83 -16.44 -6.67 11.59
CA SER A 83 -16.71 -7.27 12.91
C SER A 83 -15.67 -8.34 13.25
N PRO A 84 -15.06 -8.27 14.46
CA PRO A 84 -15.17 -7.18 15.43
C PRO A 84 -14.43 -5.90 15.01
N PRO A 85 -14.87 -4.70 15.47
CA PRO A 85 -14.21 -3.43 15.13
C PRO A 85 -12.94 -3.16 15.97
N ILE A 86 -12.79 -3.84 17.09
CA ILE A 86 -11.59 -3.80 17.95
C ILE A 86 -11.15 -5.24 18.17
N VAL A 87 -9.87 -5.48 18.07
CA VAL A 87 -9.27 -6.81 18.22
C VAL A 87 -8.07 -6.78 19.14
N GLU A 88 -7.94 -7.86 19.88
CA GLU A 88 -6.72 -8.26 20.56
C GLU A 88 -6.26 -9.58 19.94
N ILE A 89 -5.02 -9.61 19.45
CA ILE A 89 -4.43 -10.77 18.81
C ILE A 89 -3.24 -11.22 19.66
N ALA A 90 -3.39 -12.35 20.33
CA ALA A 90 -2.33 -12.93 21.16
C ALA A 90 -1.07 -13.22 20.32
N PRO A 91 0.11 -13.36 20.95
CA PRO A 91 1.33 -13.73 20.26
C PRO A 91 1.16 -15.00 19.40
N ASN A 92 1.74 -15.00 18.20
CA ASN A 92 1.73 -16.14 17.27
C ASN A 92 0.31 -16.67 16.95
N SER A 93 -0.72 -15.84 17.12
CA SER A 93 -2.11 -16.22 16.86
C SER A 93 -2.74 -15.48 15.70
N ARG A 94 -3.95 -15.90 15.32
CA ARG A 94 -4.70 -15.35 14.18
C ARG A 94 -6.09 -14.93 14.60
N GLN A 95 -6.54 -13.78 14.07
CA GLN A 95 -7.91 -13.29 14.22
C GLN A 95 -8.51 -13.02 12.85
N THR A 96 -9.74 -13.46 12.64
CA THR A 96 -10.49 -13.15 11.42
C THR A 96 -11.42 -11.98 11.68
N ILE A 97 -11.33 -10.96 10.81
CA ILE A 97 -12.30 -9.86 10.74
C ILE A 97 -13.30 -10.20 9.65
N ARG A 98 -14.55 -10.29 9.99
CA ARG A 98 -15.63 -10.49 9.04
C ARG A 98 -16.08 -9.14 8.48
N LEU A 99 -16.15 -9.03 7.16
CA LEU A 99 -16.72 -7.90 6.45
C LEU A 99 -18.10 -8.30 5.93
N VAL A 100 -19.12 -7.51 6.24
CA VAL A 100 -20.51 -7.80 5.90
C VAL A 100 -21.09 -6.61 5.17
N ARG A 101 -21.70 -6.85 3.99
CA ARG A 101 -22.46 -5.85 3.26
C ARG A 101 -23.82 -5.64 3.93
N ALA A 102 -24.18 -4.38 4.23
CA ALA A 102 -25.48 -4.05 4.81
C ALA A 102 -26.66 -4.41 3.88
N GLN A 103 -26.41 -4.30 2.57
CA GLN A 103 -27.34 -4.74 1.54
C GLN A 103 -26.64 -5.72 0.62
N ALA A 104 -27.09 -6.98 0.65
CA ALA A 104 -26.67 -8.00 -0.30
C ALA A 104 -27.38 -7.80 -1.64
N GLY A 105 -26.78 -8.35 -2.69
CA GLY A 105 -27.35 -8.31 -4.05
C GLY A 105 -26.46 -7.57 -5.05
N PRO A 106 -26.82 -7.59 -6.32
CA PRO A 106 -26.05 -7.01 -7.39
C PRO A 106 -25.99 -5.48 -7.27
N VAL A 107 -24.82 -4.92 -7.62
CA VAL A 107 -24.62 -3.48 -7.76
C VAL A 107 -24.56 -3.11 -9.23
N ALA A 108 -25.05 -1.93 -9.60
CA ALA A 108 -25.05 -1.48 -11.00
C ALA A 108 -23.65 -1.07 -11.47
N GLN A 109 -22.83 -0.59 -10.56
CA GLN A 109 -21.45 -0.16 -10.78
C GLN A 109 -20.57 -0.70 -9.65
N GLU A 110 -19.28 -0.82 -9.92
CA GLU A 110 -18.31 -1.20 -8.90
C GLU A 110 -18.37 -0.23 -7.72
N LYS A 111 -18.52 -0.77 -6.49
CA LYS A 111 -18.40 0.01 -5.25
C LYS A 111 -17.05 -0.25 -4.62
N THR A 112 -16.45 0.79 -4.07
CA THR A 112 -15.08 0.75 -3.56
C THR A 112 -15.01 1.22 -2.12
N TYR A 113 -14.21 0.48 -1.30
CA TYR A 113 -14.03 0.77 0.11
C TYR A 113 -12.58 0.60 0.51
N ARG A 114 -12.20 1.21 1.64
CA ARG A 114 -10.95 0.95 2.34
C ARG A 114 -11.24 0.42 3.73
N VAL A 115 -10.61 -0.69 4.07
CA VAL A 115 -10.54 -1.17 5.45
C VAL A 115 -9.23 -0.66 6.03
N LEU A 116 -9.33 0.22 7.01
CA LEU A 116 -8.19 0.69 7.78
C LEU A 116 -8.05 -0.15 9.04
N ILE A 117 -6.86 -0.67 9.26
CA ILE A 117 -6.50 -1.42 10.46
C ILE A 117 -5.39 -0.63 11.14
N ASP A 118 -5.74 0.03 12.24
CA ASP A 118 -4.83 0.86 13.03
C ASP A 118 -4.36 0.08 14.24
N GLU A 119 -3.05 -0.02 14.40
CA GLU A 119 -2.45 -0.54 15.64
C GLU A 119 -2.66 0.47 16.77
N VAL A 120 -3.14 -0.01 17.91
CA VAL A 120 -3.47 0.82 19.09
C VAL A 120 -2.55 0.42 20.24
N SER A 121 -1.98 1.40 20.95
CA SER A 121 -1.21 1.14 22.17
C SER A 121 -2.10 0.76 23.34
N ARG A 122 -1.53 0.06 24.29
CA ARG A 122 -2.07 0.00 25.66
C ARG A 122 -1.64 1.25 26.45
N GLU A 123 -2.48 1.67 27.36
CA GLU A 123 -2.16 2.79 28.29
C GLU A 123 -0.93 2.48 29.17
N ASP A 124 -0.60 1.20 29.37
CA ASP A 124 0.52 0.74 30.18
C ASP A 124 1.90 0.86 29.49
N ASP A 125 1.95 1.22 28.20
CA ASP A 125 3.21 1.35 27.44
C ASP A 125 3.95 2.68 27.69
N THR A 126 3.48 3.53 28.59
CA THR A 126 4.01 4.89 28.82
C THR A 126 5.37 4.98 29.52
N GLY A 127 6.02 3.85 29.84
CA GLY A 127 7.27 3.80 30.61
C GLY A 127 8.53 3.39 29.85
N ARG A 128 8.46 3.04 28.57
CA ARG A 128 9.64 2.56 27.82
C ARG A 128 10.31 3.72 27.07
N SER A 129 11.62 3.89 27.31
CA SER A 129 12.46 4.78 26.50
C SER A 129 12.70 4.11 25.14
N GLY A 130 12.27 4.74 24.03
CA GLY A 130 12.42 4.20 22.67
C GLY A 130 11.49 4.90 21.68
N VAL A 131 11.59 4.49 20.39
CA VAL A 131 10.68 4.92 19.34
C VAL A 131 9.55 3.89 19.25
N ASP A 132 8.30 4.32 19.47
CA ASP A 132 7.10 3.52 19.27
C ASP A 132 6.59 3.74 17.83
N ILE A 133 6.63 2.70 17.01
CA ILE A 133 6.17 2.75 15.61
C ILE A 133 4.81 2.05 15.55
N ARG A 134 3.77 2.82 15.24
CA ARG A 134 2.42 2.30 15.02
C ARG A 134 2.10 2.26 13.54
N LEU A 135 1.59 1.15 13.10
CA LEU A 135 1.29 0.94 11.70
C LEU A 135 -0.21 1.11 11.44
N ARG A 136 -0.49 1.70 10.27
CA ARG A 136 -1.81 1.71 9.68
C ARG A 136 -1.76 0.91 8.38
N TYR A 137 -2.58 -0.12 8.32
CA TYR A 137 -2.79 -0.89 7.09
C TYR A 137 -4.04 -0.40 6.40
N SER A 138 -3.98 -0.29 5.07
CA SER A 138 -5.11 0.12 4.23
C SER A 138 -5.37 -0.93 3.17
N VAL A 139 -6.44 -1.70 3.35
CA VAL A 139 -6.82 -2.81 2.46
C VAL A 139 -7.96 -2.36 1.55
N PRO A 140 -7.76 -2.38 0.22
CA PRO A 140 -8.81 -2.07 -0.73
C PRO A 140 -9.85 -3.19 -0.79
N VAL A 141 -11.12 -2.80 -0.89
CA VAL A 141 -12.25 -3.71 -1.05
C VAL A 141 -13.11 -3.24 -2.21
N PHE A 142 -13.39 -4.14 -3.12
CA PHE A 142 -14.21 -3.90 -4.30
C PHE A 142 -15.46 -4.77 -4.26
N VAL A 143 -16.62 -4.20 -4.51
CA VAL A 143 -17.86 -4.92 -4.74
C VAL A 143 -18.14 -4.87 -6.23
N LEU A 144 -18.00 -6.02 -6.88
CA LEU A 144 -18.09 -6.11 -8.34
C LEU A 144 -19.55 -6.11 -8.79
N PRO A 145 -19.89 -5.44 -9.90
CA PRO A 145 -21.20 -5.54 -10.50
C PRO A 145 -21.48 -6.96 -10.98
N GLY A 146 -22.75 -7.30 -11.07
CA GLY A 146 -23.18 -8.54 -11.72
C GLY A 146 -23.04 -8.45 -13.25
N GLY A 147 -22.97 -9.63 -13.91
CA GLY A 147 -22.92 -9.71 -15.37
C GLY A 147 -21.53 -9.81 -15.96
N ALA A 148 -21.28 -9.21 -17.13
CA ALA A 148 -20.00 -9.29 -17.83
C ALA A 148 -18.87 -8.65 -17.02
N PRO A 149 -17.63 -9.22 -17.11
CA PRO A 149 -16.48 -8.62 -16.42
C PRO A 149 -16.29 -7.15 -16.82
N GLY A 150 -16.05 -6.32 -15.83
CA GLY A 150 -15.71 -4.92 -16.06
C GLY A 150 -14.36 -4.78 -16.75
N LYS A 151 -14.13 -3.62 -17.38
CA LYS A 151 -12.88 -3.29 -18.05
C LYS A 151 -12.44 -1.88 -17.70
N GLU A 152 -11.16 -1.72 -17.43
CA GLU A 152 -10.50 -0.42 -17.36
C GLU A 152 -10.24 0.13 -18.77
N VAL A 153 -10.41 1.45 -18.94
CA VAL A 153 -10.06 2.18 -20.17
C VAL A 153 -9.26 3.41 -19.75
N LEU A 154 -7.94 3.32 -19.94
CA LEU A 154 -7.00 4.29 -19.36
C LEU A 154 -6.47 5.26 -20.40
N ALA A 155 -6.48 6.55 -20.06
CA ALA A 155 -5.75 7.61 -20.75
C ALA A 155 -4.67 8.14 -19.82
N TRP A 156 -3.46 8.32 -20.38
CA TRP A 156 -2.23 8.65 -19.66
C TRP A 156 -1.74 10.03 -20.10
N GLN A 157 -1.42 10.90 -19.17
CA GLN A 157 -0.90 12.21 -19.45
C GLN A 157 0.24 12.57 -18.49
N VAL A 158 1.42 12.82 -19.04
CA VAL A 158 2.57 13.36 -18.31
C VAL A 158 2.72 14.82 -18.73
N PHE A 159 2.79 15.72 -17.76
CA PHE A 159 2.85 17.18 -17.99
C PHE A 159 3.55 17.89 -16.85
N ARG A 160 3.85 19.16 -17.02
CA ARG A 160 4.37 20.02 -15.95
C ARG A 160 3.24 20.77 -15.26
N GLU A 161 3.24 20.70 -13.94
CA GLU A 161 2.36 21.50 -13.09
C GLU A 161 3.20 22.19 -12.01
N GLN A 162 3.15 23.51 -11.95
CA GLN A 162 3.96 24.32 -11.04
C GLN A 162 5.48 24.00 -11.08
N GLY A 163 5.99 23.63 -12.26
CA GLY A 163 7.39 23.28 -12.47
C GLY A 163 7.76 21.83 -12.12
N GLU A 164 6.82 21.04 -11.59
CA GLU A 164 7.02 19.63 -11.24
C GLU A 164 6.43 18.72 -12.32
N TRP A 165 7.06 17.57 -12.53
CA TRP A 165 6.51 16.55 -13.41
C TRP A 165 5.35 15.81 -12.74
N THR A 166 4.25 15.74 -13.45
CA THR A 166 2.98 15.20 -12.96
C THR A 166 2.43 14.17 -13.92
N LEU A 167 1.94 13.05 -13.40
CA LEU A 167 1.24 12.01 -14.15
C LEU A 167 -0.24 12.07 -13.78
N ARG A 168 -1.08 12.22 -14.80
CA ARG A 168 -2.53 12.06 -14.72
C ARG A 168 -2.93 10.77 -15.43
N ILE A 169 -3.75 9.96 -14.75
CA ILE A 169 -4.36 8.78 -15.36
C ILE A 169 -5.87 8.89 -15.19
N LYS A 170 -6.60 8.88 -16.30
CA LYS A 170 -8.06 8.86 -16.34
C LYS A 170 -8.54 7.47 -16.73
N ASN A 171 -9.47 6.93 -15.95
CA ASN A 171 -10.14 5.68 -16.25
C ASN A 171 -11.59 5.95 -16.65
N SER A 172 -11.92 5.78 -17.92
CA SER A 172 -13.28 5.91 -18.43
C SER A 172 -14.03 4.58 -18.48
N GLY A 173 -13.39 3.50 -18.02
CA GLY A 173 -13.98 2.19 -17.92
C GLY A 173 -14.88 2.02 -16.67
N ASN A 174 -15.42 0.83 -16.51
CA ASN A 174 -16.34 0.46 -15.43
C ASN A 174 -15.70 -0.48 -14.38
N PHE A 175 -14.39 -0.66 -14.44
CA PHE A 175 -13.60 -1.47 -13.52
C PHE A 175 -12.37 -0.66 -13.05
N HIS A 176 -11.95 -0.83 -11.81
CA HIS A 176 -10.76 -0.17 -11.30
C HIS A 176 -9.49 -0.64 -12.00
N ALA A 177 -8.49 0.23 -12.04
CA ALA A 177 -7.15 -0.10 -12.47
C ALA A 177 -6.19 -0.06 -11.26
N GLN A 178 -5.56 -1.18 -10.95
CA GLN A 178 -4.41 -1.24 -10.06
C GLN A 178 -3.15 -0.96 -10.89
N ILE A 179 -2.47 0.13 -10.59
CA ILE A 179 -1.25 0.54 -11.27
C ILE A 179 -0.05 0.01 -10.47
N GLY A 180 0.68 -0.91 -11.06
CA GLY A 180 1.86 -1.53 -10.47
C GLY A 180 3.16 -0.83 -10.81
N ALA A 181 4.21 -1.62 -11.15
CA ALA A 181 5.48 -1.08 -11.60
C ALA A 181 5.30 -0.18 -12.83
N LEU A 182 6.00 0.95 -12.84
CA LEU A 182 5.84 2.01 -13.83
C LEU A 182 7.21 2.59 -14.20
N THR A 183 7.54 2.59 -15.50
CA THR A 183 8.74 3.20 -16.07
C THR A 183 8.34 4.07 -17.24
N LEU A 184 8.88 5.27 -17.31
CA LEU A 184 8.75 6.17 -18.45
C LEU A 184 10.03 6.11 -19.29
N THR A 185 9.90 6.10 -20.61
CA THR A 185 11.04 6.19 -21.52
C THR A 185 10.82 7.37 -22.47
N ASN A 186 11.76 8.31 -22.50
CA ASN A 186 11.66 9.47 -23.38
C ASN A 186 12.10 9.16 -24.83
N GLN A 187 11.92 10.13 -25.72
CA GLN A 187 12.28 10.01 -27.14
C GLN A 187 13.77 9.71 -27.39
N HIS A 188 14.65 9.95 -26.42
CA HIS A 188 16.09 9.68 -26.50
C HIS A 188 16.46 8.30 -25.91
N GLY A 189 15.46 7.49 -25.52
CA GLY A 189 15.66 6.17 -24.92
C GLY A 189 16.08 6.18 -23.45
N LYS A 190 16.04 7.36 -22.78
CA LYS A 190 16.35 7.46 -21.36
C LYS A 190 15.17 6.98 -20.53
N GLU A 191 15.46 6.06 -19.59
CA GLU A 191 14.48 5.47 -18.71
C GLU A 191 14.40 6.20 -17.35
N PHE A 192 13.18 6.36 -16.83
CA PHE A 192 12.85 6.92 -15.53
C PHE A 192 11.96 5.92 -14.79
N VAL A 193 12.53 5.21 -13.82
CA VAL A 193 11.77 4.26 -13.00
C VAL A 193 10.96 5.06 -11.98
N ILE A 194 9.65 5.06 -12.13
CA ILE A 194 8.72 5.80 -11.25
C ILE A 194 8.33 4.94 -10.04
N SER A 195 8.03 3.66 -10.27
CA SER A 195 7.70 2.72 -9.20
C SER A 195 8.16 1.31 -9.59
N LYS A 196 8.69 0.56 -8.61
CA LYS A 196 9.02 -0.86 -8.77
C LYS A 196 7.92 -1.81 -8.30
N GLY A 197 6.90 -1.29 -7.61
CA GLY A 197 5.80 -2.06 -7.02
C GLY A 197 4.46 -1.38 -7.25
N LEU A 198 3.56 -1.51 -6.30
CA LEU A 198 2.25 -0.83 -6.34
C LEU A 198 2.44 0.69 -6.35
N PHE A 199 2.00 1.33 -7.43
CA PHE A 199 2.02 2.79 -7.56
C PHE A 199 0.71 3.42 -7.04
N GLY A 200 -0.43 2.78 -7.33
CA GLY A 200 -1.73 3.25 -6.85
C GLY A 200 -2.91 2.60 -7.56
N TYR A 201 -4.05 3.27 -7.47
CA TYR A 201 -5.29 2.83 -8.12
C TYR A 201 -5.94 3.99 -8.86
N VAL A 202 -6.63 3.68 -9.97
CA VAL A 202 -7.56 4.60 -10.64
C VAL A 202 -8.92 3.90 -10.69
N LEU A 203 -9.89 4.43 -9.93
CA LEU A 203 -11.22 3.83 -9.82
C LEU A 203 -12.01 3.97 -11.12
N ALA A 204 -13.06 3.16 -11.25
CA ALA A 204 -13.97 3.19 -12.40
C ALA A 204 -14.60 4.59 -12.57
N GLY A 205 -14.49 5.17 -13.76
CA GLY A 205 -15.01 6.50 -14.07
C GLY A 205 -14.30 7.65 -13.36
N ARG A 206 -13.09 7.42 -12.83
CA ARG A 206 -12.32 8.40 -12.04
C ARG A 206 -11.00 8.77 -12.69
N MET A 207 -10.30 9.69 -12.05
CA MET A 207 -8.99 10.20 -12.45
C MET A 207 -8.12 10.34 -11.19
N ARG A 208 -6.83 10.04 -11.35
CA ARG A 208 -5.80 10.30 -10.33
C ARG A 208 -4.68 11.15 -10.92
N VAL A 209 -4.08 11.93 -10.04
CA VAL A 209 -2.94 12.79 -10.35
C VAL A 209 -1.83 12.47 -9.33
N TRP A 210 -0.60 12.32 -9.83
CA TRP A 210 0.56 12.09 -8.99
C TRP A 210 1.71 12.98 -9.42
N ARG A 211 2.35 13.62 -8.46
CA ARG A 211 3.66 14.20 -8.68
C ARG A 211 4.68 13.09 -8.88
N LEU A 212 5.46 13.16 -9.95
CA LEU A 212 6.46 12.14 -10.25
C LEU A 212 7.74 12.34 -9.41
N PRO A 213 8.36 11.27 -8.91
CA PRO A 213 9.60 11.33 -8.14
C PRO A 213 10.83 11.46 -9.06
N VAL A 214 10.82 12.45 -9.94
CA VAL A 214 11.91 12.74 -10.87
C VAL A 214 12.39 14.17 -10.70
N ALA A 215 13.64 14.45 -11.10
CA ALA A 215 14.17 15.80 -11.06
C ALA A 215 13.36 16.75 -11.95
N ARG A 216 13.30 18.04 -11.60
CA ARG A 216 12.61 19.07 -12.40
C ARG A 216 13.17 19.19 -13.81
N GLU A 217 14.47 18.97 -13.93
CA GLU A 217 15.23 19.02 -15.19
C GLU A 217 15.10 17.74 -16.03
N ALA A 218 14.32 16.75 -15.56
CA ALA A 218 14.10 15.52 -16.31
C ALA A 218 13.46 15.85 -17.67
N GLU A 219 14.01 15.24 -18.71
CA GLU A 219 13.56 15.44 -20.09
C GLU A 219 12.39 14.52 -20.41
N LEU A 220 11.20 14.88 -19.94
CA LEU A 220 9.94 14.14 -20.17
C LEU A 220 9.00 14.91 -21.11
N ASP A 221 9.49 15.95 -21.78
CA ASP A 221 8.75 16.65 -22.83
C ASP A 221 8.67 15.80 -24.10
N GLY A 222 7.54 15.89 -24.80
CA GLY A 222 7.33 15.20 -26.08
C GLY A 222 6.83 13.75 -25.94
N PRO A 223 7.08 12.90 -26.96
CA PRO A 223 6.61 11.52 -26.95
C PRO A 223 7.24 10.69 -25.83
N LEU A 224 6.41 10.00 -25.07
CA LEU A 224 6.83 9.10 -24.00
C LEU A 224 6.24 7.70 -24.22
N SER A 225 7.07 6.69 -24.00
CA SER A 225 6.62 5.30 -23.80
C SER A 225 6.46 5.05 -22.32
N ILE A 226 5.34 4.45 -21.92
CA ILE A 226 4.95 4.18 -20.54
C ILE A 226 4.83 2.67 -20.38
N ALA A 227 5.88 2.02 -19.86
CA ALA A 227 5.84 0.60 -19.51
C ALA A 227 5.25 0.47 -18.11
N VAL A 228 4.14 -0.26 -17.98
CA VAL A 228 3.37 -0.34 -16.73
C VAL A 228 2.70 -1.69 -16.55
N ASN A 229 2.52 -2.11 -15.30
CA ASN A 229 1.66 -3.23 -14.93
C ASN A 229 0.29 -2.69 -14.51
N VAL A 230 -0.77 -3.09 -15.20
CA VAL A 230 -2.15 -2.78 -14.86
C VAL A 230 -2.90 -4.07 -14.56
N ASN A 231 -3.50 -4.17 -13.37
CA ASN A 231 -4.21 -5.37 -12.92
C ASN A 231 -3.37 -6.66 -13.13
N ALA A 232 -2.07 -6.59 -12.75
CA ALA A 232 -1.06 -7.63 -12.92
C ALA A 232 -0.73 -8.01 -14.38
N LYS A 233 -1.15 -7.23 -15.37
CA LYS A 233 -0.80 -7.41 -16.79
C LYS A 233 0.14 -6.30 -17.24
N ALA A 234 1.26 -6.69 -17.87
CA ALA A 234 2.17 -5.72 -18.46
C ALA A 234 1.55 -5.12 -19.74
N LEU A 235 1.66 -3.81 -19.88
CA LEU A 235 1.27 -3.09 -21.08
C LEU A 235 2.25 -1.93 -21.36
N ILE A 236 2.26 -1.48 -22.59
CA ILE A 236 2.94 -0.25 -23.01
C ILE A 236 1.87 0.73 -23.45
N ALA A 237 1.84 1.88 -22.78
CA ALA A 237 0.98 3.02 -23.14
C ALA A 237 1.84 4.17 -23.70
N THR A 238 1.19 5.13 -24.27
CA THR A 238 1.82 6.36 -24.75
C THR A 238 1.20 7.58 -24.05
N ASN A 239 1.99 8.65 -23.95
CA ASN A 239 1.48 9.91 -23.45
C ASN A 239 0.39 10.42 -24.38
N SER A 240 -0.82 10.64 -23.85
CA SER A 240 -1.91 11.28 -24.59
C SER A 240 -1.63 12.78 -24.66
N THR A 241 -1.69 13.34 -25.85
CA THR A 241 -1.68 14.81 -26.01
C THR A 241 -2.92 15.39 -25.35
N PRO A 242 -2.83 16.58 -24.70
CA PRO A 242 -3.98 17.22 -24.06
C PRO A 242 -5.13 17.46 -25.03
#